data_918aa86be68c6edc847e60c1ad61f9cb
#
_entry.id   918aa86be68c6edc847e60c1ad61f9cb
#
_cell.length_a   1.000
_cell.length_b   1.000
_cell.length_c   1.000
_cell.angle_alpha   90.00
_cell.angle_beta   90.00
_cell.angle_gamma   90.00
#
_symmetry.space_group_name_H-M   'P 1'
#
loop_
_entity.id
_entity.type
_entity.pdbx_description
1 polymer ?
#
loop_
_entity_poly.entity_id
_entity_poly.type
_entity_poly.pdbx_seq_one_letter_code
_entity_poly.pdbx_strand_id
1 'polypeptide(L)'
;VKIALMDSGNGLLAAAAAVHRMRPDADLVLSAAPGTMPWGPRTPEDVVERALAVARAAAAHRPDALIVACNTASVHALAAIRAELEPGLPVIGTVPAIKPAAAAGGPVAIWATPATTGSPYQRGLIRDFAAGVEVTEIACPGLADAVQWADADAADAAIADAAARTPRNVRAVVLGCTHYELVAERIRAAVQQPSAPPLPLYGSAEAVAAQALRRIGAAPDPDAAPTGGLTVLDAGRESELEPSSLSYPEGRSLLTASPARP
;
A
#
# COMPACT_ATOMS: atom_id res chain seq x y z
N VAL A 1 7.47 -16.26 -12.30
CA VAL A 1 6.24 -15.59 -11.83
C VAL A 1 6.33 -14.12 -12.16
N LYS A 2 5.25 -13.53 -12.70
CA LYS A 2 5.19 -12.09 -12.97
C LYS A 2 4.04 -11.47 -12.20
N ILE A 3 4.33 -10.50 -11.33
CA ILE A 3 3.32 -9.82 -10.52
C ILE A 3 3.26 -8.34 -10.92
N ALA A 4 2.07 -7.87 -11.26
CA ALA A 4 1.84 -6.45 -11.45
C ALA A 4 1.28 -5.81 -10.17
N LEU A 5 1.69 -4.59 -9.91
CA LEU A 5 1.17 -3.76 -8.82
C LEU A 5 0.74 -2.41 -9.39
N MET A 6 -0.41 -1.92 -8.95
CA MET A 6 -0.89 -0.60 -9.34
C MET A 6 -1.25 0.27 -8.13
N ASP A 7 -0.99 1.55 -8.24
CA ASP A 7 -1.38 2.58 -7.27
C ASP A 7 -1.48 3.95 -7.95
N SER A 8 -1.91 4.95 -7.19
CA SER A 8 -1.82 6.36 -7.62
C SER A 8 -0.38 6.87 -7.70
N GLY A 9 0.53 6.31 -6.90
CA GLY A 9 1.94 6.71 -6.79
C GLY A 9 2.80 5.70 -6.04
N ASN A 10 3.68 6.17 -5.15
CA ASN A 10 4.67 5.38 -4.41
C ASN A 10 4.09 4.38 -3.40
N GLY A 11 2.79 4.43 -3.10
CA GLY A 11 2.18 3.51 -2.15
C GLY A 11 2.31 2.03 -2.51
N LEU A 12 2.53 1.70 -3.79
CA LEU A 12 2.76 0.32 -4.24
C LEU A 12 4.13 -0.24 -3.80
N LEU A 13 5.10 0.60 -3.42
CA LEU A 13 6.48 0.16 -3.15
C LEU A 13 6.58 -0.84 -1.99
N ALA A 14 5.81 -0.65 -0.93
CA ALA A 14 5.83 -1.57 0.21
C ALA A 14 5.37 -2.99 -0.21
N ALA A 15 4.29 -3.09 -0.98
CA ALA A 15 3.80 -4.37 -1.50
C ALA A 15 4.75 -4.96 -2.55
N ALA A 16 5.37 -4.13 -3.40
CA ALA A 16 6.37 -4.58 -4.37
C ALA A 16 7.60 -5.18 -3.67
N ALA A 17 8.11 -4.49 -2.65
CA ALA A 17 9.22 -4.99 -1.83
C ALA A 17 8.85 -6.29 -1.08
N ALA A 18 7.59 -6.41 -0.63
CA ALA A 18 7.11 -7.65 -0.01
C ALA A 18 7.08 -8.83 -1.00
N VAL A 19 6.59 -8.62 -2.23
CA VAL A 19 6.64 -9.63 -3.29
C VAL A 19 8.09 -10.01 -3.58
N HIS A 20 8.97 -9.01 -3.73
CA HIS A 20 10.39 -9.24 -4.02
C HIS A 20 11.11 -10.04 -2.91
N ARG A 21 10.82 -9.76 -1.63
CA ARG A 21 11.35 -10.56 -0.51
C ARG A 21 10.83 -12.00 -0.51
N MET A 22 9.56 -12.19 -0.86
CA MET A 22 8.95 -13.53 -0.92
C MET A 22 9.39 -14.33 -2.13
N ARG A 23 9.67 -13.66 -3.26
CA ARG A 23 10.03 -14.25 -4.56
C ARG A 23 11.01 -13.33 -5.27
N PRO A 24 12.31 -13.41 -4.95
CA PRO A 24 13.35 -12.58 -5.60
C PRO A 24 13.50 -12.84 -7.11
N ASP A 25 13.00 -14.00 -7.57
CA ASP A 25 12.97 -14.41 -8.97
C ASP A 25 11.72 -13.90 -9.73
N ALA A 26 10.77 -13.25 -9.05
CA ALA A 26 9.56 -12.75 -9.70
C ALA A 26 9.83 -11.48 -10.52
N ASP A 27 9.32 -11.45 -11.76
CA ASP A 27 9.21 -10.22 -12.53
C ASP A 27 8.16 -9.30 -11.90
N LEU A 28 8.49 -8.03 -11.75
CA LEU A 28 7.58 -7.02 -11.22
C LEU A 28 7.22 -5.99 -12.30
N VAL A 29 5.93 -5.65 -12.38
CA VAL A 29 5.43 -4.54 -13.19
C VAL A 29 4.78 -3.54 -12.25
N LEU A 30 5.39 -2.38 -12.09
CA LEU A 30 4.88 -1.28 -11.27
C LEU A 30 4.16 -0.29 -12.18
N SER A 31 2.87 -0.06 -11.95
CA SER A 31 2.08 0.87 -12.75
C SER A 31 1.46 1.92 -11.85
N ALA A 32 1.81 3.18 -12.08
CA ALA A 32 1.30 4.32 -11.32
C ALA A 32 1.03 5.53 -12.22
N ALA A 33 0.37 6.53 -11.68
CA ALA A 33 0.14 7.82 -12.34
C ALA A 33 0.31 8.97 -11.33
N PRO A 34 1.54 9.20 -10.81
CA PRO A 34 1.79 10.16 -9.72
C PRO A 34 1.39 11.59 -10.09
N GLY A 35 1.49 11.99 -11.35
CA GLY A 35 1.01 13.28 -11.84
C GLY A 35 -0.50 13.49 -11.69
N THR A 36 -1.27 12.46 -11.33
CA THR A 36 -2.73 12.55 -11.11
C THR A 36 -3.12 12.54 -9.63
N MET A 37 -2.15 12.41 -8.73
CA MET A 37 -2.40 12.45 -7.28
C MET A 37 -2.88 13.85 -6.83
N PRO A 38 -3.57 13.92 -5.67
CA PRO A 38 -4.10 12.83 -4.85
C PRO A 38 -5.41 12.25 -5.40
N TRP A 39 -5.64 10.94 -5.22
CA TRP A 39 -6.91 10.31 -5.63
C TRP A 39 -8.01 10.41 -4.56
N GLY A 40 -7.64 10.56 -3.28
CA GLY A 40 -8.60 10.59 -2.17
C GLY A 40 -9.71 11.64 -2.29
N PRO A 41 -9.42 12.92 -2.65
CA PRO A 41 -10.44 13.97 -2.77
C PRO A 41 -11.30 13.90 -4.04
N ARG A 42 -11.02 12.97 -4.95
CA ARG A 42 -11.72 12.86 -6.25
C ARG A 42 -13.06 12.16 -6.11
N THR A 43 -13.93 12.36 -7.12
CA THR A 43 -15.18 11.60 -7.18
C THR A 43 -14.90 10.11 -7.44
N PRO A 44 -15.79 9.21 -6.99
CA PRO A 44 -15.65 7.78 -7.28
C PRO A 44 -15.46 7.47 -8.77
N GLU A 45 -16.19 8.17 -9.64
CA GLU A 45 -16.15 7.99 -11.10
C GLU A 45 -14.77 8.36 -11.67
N ASP A 46 -14.18 9.48 -11.23
CA ASP A 46 -12.84 9.90 -11.65
C ASP A 46 -11.76 8.92 -11.14
N VAL A 47 -11.91 8.40 -9.91
CA VAL A 47 -11.02 7.36 -9.39
C VAL A 47 -11.11 6.07 -10.21
N VAL A 48 -12.32 5.64 -10.57
CA VAL A 48 -12.55 4.44 -11.39
C VAL A 48 -11.88 4.59 -12.76
N GLU A 49 -12.07 5.70 -13.43
CA GLU A 49 -11.47 5.96 -14.76
C GLU A 49 -9.94 5.88 -14.71
N ARG A 50 -9.32 6.58 -13.74
CA ARG A 50 -7.86 6.59 -13.56
C ARG A 50 -7.32 5.22 -13.18
N ALA A 51 -7.95 4.55 -12.24
CA ALA A 51 -7.53 3.24 -11.77
C ALA A 51 -7.63 2.18 -12.88
N LEU A 52 -8.69 2.22 -13.71
CA LEU A 52 -8.82 1.36 -14.87
C LEU A 52 -7.70 1.61 -15.89
N ALA A 53 -7.35 2.86 -16.16
CA ALA A 53 -6.26 3.18 -17.09
C ALA A 53 -4.93 2.61 -16.61
N VAL A 54 -4.61 2.78 -15.32
CA VAL A 54 -3.39 2.24 -14.70
C VAL A 54 -3.40 0.71 -14.66
N ALA A 55 -4.55 0.09 -14.35
CA ALA A 55 -4.70 -1.37 -14.32
C ALA A 55 -4.55 -1.99 -15.72
N ARG A 56 -5.13 -1.39 -16.75
CA ARG A 56 -5.00 -1.83 -18.15
C ARG A 56 -3.55 -1.79 -18.64
N ALA A 57 -2.83 -0.72 -18.30
CA ALA A 57 -1.41 -0.58 -18.61
C ALA A 57 -0.59 -1.73 -17.99
N ALA A 58 -0.84 -2.03 -16.71
CA ALA A 58 -0.21 -3.16 -16.02
C ALA A 58 -0.57 -4.51 -16.68
N ALA A 59 -1.85 -4.73 -16.99
CA ALA A 59 -2.36 -5.97 -17.57
C ALA A 59 -1.79 -6.25 -18.98
N ALA A 60 -1.45 -5.20 -19.76
CA ALA A 60 -0.84 -5.33 -21.07
C ALA A 60 0.52 -6.07 -21.04
N HIS A 61 1.21 -6.07 -19.89
CA HIS A 61 2.45 -6.83 -19.66
C HIS A 61 2.22 -8.30 -19.32
N ARG A 62 0.97 -8.77 -19.33
CA ARG A 62 0.56 -10.17 -19.10
C ARG A 62 1.13 -10.74 -17.79
N PRO A 63 0.85 -10.09 -16.64
CA PRO A 63 1.23 -10.64 -15.34
C PRO A 63 0.34 -11.83 -14.97
N ASP A 64 0.81 -12.65 -14.02
CA ASP A 64 0.05 -13.77 -13.46
C ASP A 64 -0.98 -13.30 -12.42
N ALA A 65 -0.73 -12.14 -11.79
CA ALA A 65 -1.66 -11.47 -10.87
C ALA A 65 -1.47 -9.95 -10.88
N LEU A 66 -2.54 -9.21 -10.54
CA LEU A 66 -2.52 -7.77 -10.32
C LEU A 66 -2.87 -7.45 -8.87
N ILE A 67 -2.00 -6.74 -8.18
CA ILE A 67 -2.24 -6.16 -6.85
C ILE A 67 -2.68 -4.71 -7.02
N VAL A 68 -3.89 -4.38 -6.56
CA VAL A 68 -4.36 -3.00 -6.41
C VAL A 68 -3.83 -2.48 -5.08
N ALA A 69 -2.60 -1.97 -5.08
CA ALA A 69 -1.85 -1.54 -3.90
C ALA A 69 -2.22 -0.11 -3.48
N CYS A 70 -3.50 0.23 -3.56
CA CYS A 70 -4.07 1.53 -3.25
C CYS A 70 -5.39 1.35 -2.51
N ASN A 71 -5.51 1.88 -1.28
CA ASN A 71 -6.76 1.79 -0.53
C ASN A 71 -7.89 2.54 -1.25
N THR A 72 -7.64 3.74 -1.78
CA THR A 72 -8.65 4.52 -2.52
C THR A 72 -9.15 3.77 -3.75
N ALA A 73 -8.25 3.22 -4.56
CA ALA A 73 -8.64 2.41 -5.72
C ALA A 73 -9.35 1.12 -5.31
N SER A 74 -8.95 0.48 -4.22
CA SER A 74 -9.61 -0.73 -3.72
C SER A 74 -11.04 -0.45 -3.26
N VAL A 75 -11.31 0.72 -2.69
CA VAL A 75 -12.66 1.12 -2.29
C VAL A 75 -13.55 1.40 -3.51
N HIS A 76 -13.07 2.18 -4.46
CA HIS A 76 -13.92 2.73 -5.52
C HIS A 76 -13.84 1.97 -6.84
N ALA A 77 -12.70 1.38 -7.17
CA ALA A 77 -12.44 0.84 -8.50
C ALA A 77 -12.26 -0.68 -8.55
N LEU A 78 -12.06 -1.38 -7.41
CA LEU A 78 -11.74 -2.81 -7.41
C LEU A 78 -12.79 -3.65 -8.13
N ALA A 79 -14.08 -3.35 -7.94
CA ALA A 79 -15.17 -4.07 -8.60
C ALA A 79 -15.12 -3.89 -10.13
N ALA A 80 -14.84 -2.68 -10.62
CA ALA A 80 -14.72 -2.38 -12.03
C ALA A 80 -13.48 -3.05 -12.65
N ILE A 81 -12.33 -3.01 -11.95
CA ILE A 81 -11.09 -3.67 -12.39
C ILE A 81 -11.30 -5.18 -12.49
N ARG A 82 -11.96 -5.80 -11.51
CA ARG A 82 -12.28 -7.23 -11.54
C ARG A 82 -13.23 -7.59 -12.67
N ALA A 83 -14.27 -6.79 -12.87
CA ALA A 83 -15.24 -7.03 -13.94
C ALA A 83 -14.59 -7.03 -15.33
N GLU A 84 -13.51 -6.27 -15.50
CA GLU A 84 -12.81 -6.19 -16.78
C GLU A 84 -11.71 -7.26 -16.94
N LEU A 85 -10.99 -7.59 -15.86
CA LEU A 85 -9.77 -8.41 -15.95
C LEU A 85 -9.95 -9.85 -15.48
N GLU A 86 -10.86 -10.13 -14.53
CA GLU A 86 -11.13 -11.51 -14.09
C GLU A 86 -12.12 -12.22 -15.05
N PRO A 87 -12.07 -13.56 -15.20
CA PRO A 87 -11.16 -14.48 -14.50
C PRO A 87 -9.77 -14.59 -15.13
N GLY A 88 -9.49 -13.92 -16.26
CA GLY A 88 -8.24 -14.07 -16.99
C GLY A 88 -7.01 -13.61 -16.21
N LEU A 89 -7.17 -12.61 -15.34
CA LEU A 89 -6.11 -12.07 -14.48
C LEU A 89 -6.64 -11.95 -13.04
N PRO A 90 -6.13 -12.72 -12.08
CA PRO A 90 -6.49 -12.57 -10.68
C PRO A 90 -6.17 -11.16 -10.15
N VAL A 91 -7.17 -10.50 -9.54
CA VAL A 91 -7.02 -9.14 -9.00
C VAL A 91 -7.16 -9.15 -7.47
N ILE A 92 -6.12 -8.68 -6.79
CA ILE A 92 -6.02 -8.61 -5.35
C ILE A 92 -6.15 -7.15 -4.90
N GLY A 93 -7.21 -6.84 -4.15
CA GLY A 93 -7.40 -5.51 -3.55
C GLY A 93 -6.69 -5.38 -2.19
N THR A 94 -6.38 -4.15 -1.84
CA THR A 94 -5.84 -3.78 -0.53
C THR A 94 -6.97 -3.44 0.43
N VAL A 95 -6.88 -3.97 1.65
CA VAL A 95 -7.81 -3.67 2.75
C VAL A 95 -6.98 -3.29 3.97
N PRO A 96 -7.32 -2.19 4.68
CA PRO A 96 -6.68 -1.85 5.94
C PRO A 96 -6.67 -3.03 6.91
N ALA A 97 -5.55 -3.27 7.56
CA ALA A 97 -5.31 -4.44 8.40
C ALA A 97 -6.02 -4.36 9.78
N ILE A 98 -7.29 -3.95 9.79
CA ILE A 98 -8.10 -3.77 11.01
C ILE A 98 -8.32 -5.08 11.73
N LYS A 99 -8.62 -6.16 10.98
CA LYS A 99 -8.90 -7.48 11.57
C LYS A 99 -7.74 -8.02 12.42
N PRO A 100 -6.48 -8.10 11.93
CA PRO A 100 -5.37 -8.56 12.75
C PRO A 100 -5.04 -7.60 13.90
N ALA A 101 -5.18 -6.28 13.71
CA ALA A 101 -4.96 -5.31 14.77
C ALA A 101 -5.98 -5.48 15.91
N ALA A 102 -7.26 -5.66 15.60
CA ALA A 102 -8.31 -5.90 16.58
C ALA A 102 -8.12 -7.25 17.31
N ALA A 103 -7.66 -8.28 16.60
CA ALA A 103 -7.42 -9.60 17.18
C ALA A 103 -6.25 -9.61 18.18
N ALA A 104 -5.32 -8.67 18.08
CA ALA A 104 -4.22 -8.50 19.05
C ALA A 104 -4.70 -8.00 20.42
N GLY A 105 -5.92 -7.47 20.51
CA GLY A 105 -6.56 -7.00 21.71
C GLY A 105 -6.14 -5.58 22.15
N GLY A 106 -7.05 -4.87 22.79
CA GLY A 106 -6.86 -3.50 23.29
C GLY A 106 -7.23 -2.41 22.28
N PRO A 107 -7.12 -1.12 22.68
CA PRO A 107 -7.46 0.02 21.83
C PRO A 107 -6.59 0.10 20.60
N VAL A 108 -7.20 0.43 19.45
CA VAL A 108 -6.54 0.53 18.14
C VAL A 108 -6.69 1.95 17.60
N ALA A 109 -5.64 2.54 17.05
CA ALA A 109 -5.75 3.73 16.20
C ALA A 109 -5.65 3.34 14.71
N ILE A 110 -6.46 3.98 13.87
CA ILE A 110 -6.37 3.84 12.41
C ILE A 110 -5.93 5.18 11.85
N TRP A 111 -4.75 5.22 11.26
CA TRP A 111 -4.26 6.39 10.54
C TRP A 111 -4.65 6.27 9.07
N ALA A 112 -5.42 7.21 8.56
CA ALA A 112 -5.91 7.18 7.20
C ALA A 112 -5.92 8.58 6.57
N THR A 113 -6.10 8.63 5.25
CA THR A 113 -6.31 9.92 4.57
C THR A 113 -7.64 10.54 5.01
N PRO A 114 -7.81 11.88 4.95
CA PRO A 114 -9.07 12.53 5.28
C PRO A 114 -10.29 11.95 4.55
N ALA A 115 -10.12 11.53 3.28
CA ALA A 115 -11.19 10.94 2.49
C ALA A 115 -11.63 9.55 2.99
N THR A 116 -10.72 8.79 3.61
CA THR A 116 -11.01 7.44 4.14
C THR A 116 -11.51 7.50 5.58
N THR A 117 -10.97 8.42 6.39
CA THR A 117 -11.31 8.56 7.81
C THR A 117 -12.79 8.87 7.98
N GLY A 118 -13.50 8.06 8.77
CA GLY A 118 -14.93 8.21 9.02
C GLY A 118 -15.82 7.91 7.81
N SER A 119 -15.27 7.39 6.71
CA SER A 119 -16.07 6.99 5.56
C SER A 119 -17.00 5.80 5.88
N PRO A 120 -18.11 5.62 5.16
CA PRO A 120 -18.96 4.44 5.32
C PRO A 120 -18.19 3.13 5.14
N TYR A 121 -17.19 3.10 4.26
CA TYR A 121 -16.31 1.98 4.04
C TYR A 121 -15.48 1.64 5.29
N GLN A 122 -14.74 2.62 5.85
CA GLN A 122 -13.92 2.39 7.03
C GLN A 122 -14.77 1.99 8.24
N ARG A 123 -15.91 2.66 8.44
CA ARG A 123 -16.87 2.28 9.49
C ARG A 123 -17.43 0.88 9.32
N GLY A 124 -17.68 0.45 8.08
CA GLY A 124 -18.06 -0.91 7.75
C GLY A 124 -17.00 -1.93 8.21
N LEU A 125 -15.74 -1.69 7.87
CA LEU A 125 -14.63 -2.56 8.28
C LEU A 125 -14.46 -2.59 9.81
N ILE A 126 -14.58 -1.45 10.49
CA ILE A 126 -14.52 -1.40 11.97
C ILE A 126 -15.63 -2.23 12.57
N ARG A 127 -16.87 -2.06 12.11
CA ARG A 127 -18.02 -2.83 12.58
C ARG A 127 -17.84 -4.34 12.36
N ASP A 128 -17.33 -4.73 11.20
CA ASP A 128 -17.26 -6.13 10.79
C ASP A 128 -16.06 -6.86 11.40
N PHE A 129 -14.97 -6.17 11.71
CA PHE A 129 -13.70 -6.78 12.14
C PHE A 129 -13.17 -6.31 13.50
N ALA A 130 -13.69 -5.23 14.06
CA ALA A 130 -13.25 -4.67 15.34
C ALA A 130 -14.41 -4.48 16.34
N ALA A 131 -15.48 -5.27 16.21
CA ALA A 131 -16.60 -5.23 17.14
C ALA A 131 -16.13 -5.48 18.58
N GLY A 132 -16.46 -4.54 19.49
CA GLY A 132 -16.04 -4.61 20.90
C GLY A 132 -14.62 -4.12 21.18
N VAL A 133 -13.89 -3.64 20.19
CA VAL A 133 -12.57 -2.99 20.33
C VAL A 133 -12.76 -1.47 20.27
N GLU A 134 -12.10 -0.75 21.16
CA GLU A 134 -12.04 0.71 21.08
C GLU A 134 -11.17 1.12 19.88
N VAL A 135 -11.78 1.81 18.91
CA VAL A 135 -11.09 2.26 17.69
C VAL A 135 -11.12 3.77 17.61
N THR A 136 -9.95 4.39 17.48
CA THR A 136 -9.80 5.83 17.21
C THR A 136 -9.37 6.05 15.77
N GLU A 137 -10.18 6.78 15.02
CA GLU A 137 -9.89 7.13 13.63
C GLU A 137 -9.11 8.45 13.58
N ILE A 138 -7.92 8.45 12.99
CA ILE A 138 -7.01 9.61 12.88
C ILE A 138 -6.85 9.98 11.40
N ALA A 139 -7.40 11.13 11.01
CA ALA A 139 -7.15 11.68 9.69
C ALA A 139 -5.73 12.27 9.63
N CYS A 140 -4.97 11.96 8.57
CA CYS A 140 -3.59 12.43 8.38
C CYS A 140 -3.50 13.30 7.11
N PRO A 141 -3.97 14.57 7.17
CA PRO A 141 -3.91 15.45 6.01
C PRO A 141 -2.46 15.70 5.58
N GLY A 142 -2.21 15.69 4.27
CA GLY A 142 -0.90 15.96 3.66
C GLY A 142 0.13 14.83 3.79
N LEU A 143 -0.05 13.84 4.68
CA LEU A 143 0.97 12.80 4.88
C LEU A 143 1.22 11.95 3.61
N ALA A 144 0.17 11.56 2.90
CA ALA A 144 0.35 10.77 1.67
C ALA A 144 1.11 11.55 0.58
N ASP A 145 0.82 12.84 0.43
CA ASP A 145 1.51 13.71 -0.53
C ASP A 145 2.97 13.94 -0.14
N ALA A 146 3.24 14.21 1.15
CA ALA A 146 4.60 14.36 1.66
C ALA A 146 5.44 13.09 1.43
N VAL A 147 4.86 11.91 1.65
CA VAL A 147 5.51 10.64 1.37
C VAL A 147 5.70 10.43 -0.13
N GLN A 148 4.71 10.78 -0.97
CA GLN A 148 4.85 10.66 -2.43
C GLN A 148 6.07 11.39 -2.96
N TRP A 149 6.30 12.60 -2.48
CA TRP A 149 7.39 13.45 -2.99
C TRP A 149 8.66 13.40 -2.13
N ALA A 150 8.70 12.51 -1.13
CA ALA A 150 9.79 12.38 -0.17
C ALA A 150 10.14 13.70 0.55
N ASP A 151 9.13 14.53 0.80
CA ASP A 151 9.25 15.73 1.61
C ASP A 151 9.33 15.35 3.10
N ALA A 152 10.56 15.28 3.60
CA ALA A 152 10.83 14.81 4.96
C ALA A 152 10.22 15.73 6.02
N ASP A 153 10.30 17.04 5.84
CA ASP A 153 9.83 18.02 6.82
C ASP A 153 8.29 18.03 6.89
N ALA A 154 7.63 18.02 5.73
CA ALA A 154 6.18 17.93 5.65
C ALA A 154 5.66 16.60 6.22
N ALA A 155 6.35 15.49 5.97
CA ALA A 155 6.00 14.19 6.53
C ALA A 155 6.16 14.18 8.05
N ASP A 156 7.25 14.73 8.61
CA ASP A 156 7.45 14.81 10.07
C ASP A 156 6.38 15.68 10.72
N ALA A 157 6.03 16.82 10.13
CA ALA A 157 4.98 17.68 10.64
C ALA A 157 3.61 16.97 10.65
N ALA A 158 3.25 16.28 9.57
CA ALA A 158 1.99 15.53 9.47
C ALA A 158 1.95 14.33 10.45
N ILE A 159 3.08 13.63 10.64
CA ILE A 159 3.21 12.55 11.61
C ILE A 159 3.06 13.07 13.03
N ALA A 160 3.73 14.19 13.38
CA ALA A 160 3.64 14.79 14.70
C ALA A 160 2.21 15.23 15.05
N ASP A 161 1.49 15.84 14.09
CA ASP A 161 0.09 16.23 14.24
C ASP A 161 -0.82 15.00 14.49
N ALA A 162 -0.67 13.95 13.69
CA ALA A 162 -1.44 12.73 13.86
C ALA A 162 -1.11 12.00 15.19
N ALA A 163 0.16 11.96 15.57
CA ALA A 163 0.60 11.37 16.82
C ALA A 163 0.03 12.11 18.04
N ALA A 164 -0.05 13.44 18.00
CA ALA A 164 -0.64 14.25 19.07
C ALA A 164 -2.13 13.94 19.30
N ARG A 165 -2.83 13.48 18.28
CA ARG A 165 -4.26 13.08 18.34
C ARG A 165 -4.45 11.58 18.61
N THR A 166 -3.38 10.79 18.58
CA THR A 166 -3.43 9.35 18.86
C THR A 166 -3.47 9.12 20.37
N PRO A 167 -4.46 8.37 20.89
CA PRO A 167 -4.54 8.08 22.33
C PRO A 167 -3.30 7.33 22.83
N ARG A 168 -2.82 7.70 24.03
CA ARG A 168 -1.61 7.08 24.61
C ARG A 168 -1.77 5.62 25.01
N ASN A 169 -3.00 5.16 25.18
CA ASN A 169 -3.33 3.79 25.58
C ASN A 169 -3.48 2.82 24.41
N VAL A 170 -3.27 3.26 23.14
CA VAL A 170 -3.39 2.36 21.99
C VAL A 170 -2.40 1.21 22.08
N ARG A 171 -2.85 0.05 21.65
CA ARG A 171 -2.07 -1.19 21.61
C ARG A 171 -1.61 -1.56 20.19
N ALA A 172 -2.17 -0.88 19.19
CA ALA A 172 -1.80 -1.06 17.80
C ALA A 172 -2.17 0.18 16.99
N VAL A 173 -1.45 0.40 15.88
CA VAL A 173 -1.82 1.37 14.85
C VAL A 173 -2.00 0.63 13.52
N VAL A 174 -3.12 0.89 12.86
CA VAL A 174 -3.38 0.43 11.48
C VAL A 174 -2.96 1.52 10.51
N LEU A 175 -2.13 1.17 9.54
CA LEU A 175 -1.74 2.05 8.44
C LEU A 175 -2.80 1.95 7.34
N GLY A 176 -3.76 2.86 7.36
CA GLY A 176 -4.93 2.89 6.47
C GLY A 176 -4.65 3.52 5.09
N CYS A 177 -3.40 3.81 4.79
CA CYS A 177 -2.92 4.26 3.49
C CYS A 177 -1.61 3.55 3.17
N THR A 178 -1.46 3.06 1.95
CA THR A 178 -0.26 2.32 1.51
C THR A 178 1.02 3.16 1.55
N HIS A 179 0.92 4.47 1.32
CA HIS A 179 2.05 5.39 1.47
C HIS A 179 2.60 5.41 2.91
N TYR A 180 1.76 5.22 3.92
CA TYR A 180 2.19 5.29 5.33
C TYR A 180 3.10 4.11 5.71
N GLU A 181 3.04 3.02 4.99
CA GLU A 181 3.94 1.87 5.21
C GLU A 181 5.41 2.25 4.95
N LEU A 182 5.67 3.19 4.02
CA LEU A 182 7.03 3.69 3.70
C LEU A 182 7.66 4.54 4.81
N VAL A 183 6.86 5.04 5.73
CA VAL A 183 7.29 5.85 6.88
C VAL A 183 6.89 5.21 8.22
N ALA A 184 6.64 3.90 8.21
CA ALA A 184 6.14 3.17 9.37
C ALA A 184 7.02 3.36 10.62
N GLU A 185 8.35 3.31 10.49
CA GLU A 185 9.25 3.49 11.64
C GLU A 185 9.20 4.91 12.20
N ARG A 186 9.01 5.93 11.34
CA ARG A 186 8.81 7.32 11.80
C ARG A 186 7.49 7.46 12.54
N ILE A 187 6.42 6.83 12.04
CA ILE A 187 5.12 6.78 12.73
C ILE A 187 5.28 6.08 14.08
N ARG A 188 5.93 4.91 14.12
CA ARG A 188 6.18 4.18 15.36
C ARG A 188 6.93 5.06 16.37
N ALA A 189 8.01 5.70 15.97
CA ALA A 189 8.80 6.56 16.83
C ALA A 189 7.98 7.72 17.44
N ALA A 190 7.03 8.28 16.65
CA ALA A 190 6.20 9.39 17.11
C ALA A 190 5.11 8.98 18.11
N VAL A 191 4.57 7.74 18.02
CA VAL A 191 3.50 7.25 18.90
C VAL A 191 3.99 6.33 20.01
N GLN A 192 5.25 5.88 19.97
CA GLN A 192 5.84 4.97 20.93
C GLN A 192 5.92 5.60 22.33
N GLN A 193 5.36 4.93 23.33
CA GLN A 193 5.49 5.37 24.72
C GLN A 193 6.87 4.96 25.27
N PRO A 194 7.52 5.84 26.05
CA PRO A 194 8.75 5.48 26.73
C PRO A 194 8.55 4.24 27.61
N SER A 195 9.50 3.31 27.58
CA SER A 195 9.49 2.08 28.39
C SER A 195 8.37 1.07 28.08
N ALA A 196 7.54 1.32 27.07
CA ALA A 196 6.58 0.33 26.57
C ALA A 196 7.24 -0.61 25.56
N PRO A 197 6.73 -1.85 25.40
CA PRO A 197 7.13 -2.71 24.29
C PRO A 197 6.90 -2.01 22.94
N PRO A 198 7.64 -2.38 21.87
CA PRO A 198 7.43 -1.79 20.55
C PRO A 198 5.96 -1.87 20.12
N LEU A 199 5.39 -0.73 19.74
CA LEU A 199 4.00 -0.63 19.32
C LEU A 199 3.83 -1.32 17.96
N PRO A 200 2.94 -2.34 17.85
CA PRO A 200 2.66 -2.98 16.58
C PRO A 200 2.02 -2.01 15.58
N LEU A 201 2.57 -1.97 14.36
CA LEU A 201 1.97 -1.30 13.23
C LEU A 201 1.49 -2.35 12.23
N TYR A 202 0.26 -2.22 11.78
CA TYR A 202 -0.37 -3.15 10.86
C TYR A 202 -0.55 -2.51 9.49
N GLY A 203 0.31 -2.90 8.54
CA GLY A 203 0.20 -2.59 7.13
C GLY A 203 -0.49 -3.72 6.35
N SER A 204 -0.64 -3.51 5.06
CA SER A 204 -1.30 -4.45 4.14
C SER A 204 -0.32 -5.17 3.20
N ALA A 205 0.90 -4.66 3.04
CA ALA A 205 1.85 -5.07 2.02
C ALA A 205 2.15 -6.58 2.01
N GLU A 206 2.54 -7.14 3.16
CA GLU A 206 2.85 -8.58 3.28
C GLU A 206 1.62 -9.45 2.97
N ALA A 207 0.44 -9.03 3.46
CA ALA A 207 -0.78 -9.79 3.28
C ALA A 207 -1.23 -9.85 1.82
N VAL A 208 -1.16 -8.72 1.09
CA VAL A 208 -1.55 -8.69 -0.32
C VAL A 208 -0.54 -9.40 -1.21
N ALA A 209 0.76 -9.32 -0.90
CA ALA A 209 1.80 -10.09 -1.59
C ALA A 209 1.60 -11.60 -1.43
N ALA A 210 1.42 -12.08 -0.20
CA ALA A 210 1.13 -13.48 0.07
C ALA A 210 -0.18 -13.95 -0.59
N GLN A 211 -1.21 -13.10 -0.61
CA GLN A 211 -2.48 -13.41 -1.26
C GLN A 211 -2.33 -13.52 -2.79
N ALA A 212 -1.53 -12.65 -3.41
CA ALA A 212 -1.27 -12.72 -4.83
C ALA A 212 -0.60 -14.06 -5.21
N LEU A 213 0.43 -14.44 -4.48
CA LEU A 213 1.09 -15.74 -4.70
C LEU A 213 0.12 -16.91 -4.53
N ARG A 214 -0.70 -16.92 -3.48
CA ARG A 214 -1.72 -17.98 -3.28
C ARG A 214 -2.72 -18.06 -4.43
N ARG A 215 -3.18 -16.91 -4.95
CA ARG A 215 -4.18 -16.86 -6.04
C ARG A 215 -3.67 -17.48 -7.34
N ILE A 216 -2.37 -17.48 -7.56
CA ILE A 216 -1.73 -18.08 -8.75
C ILE A 216 -1.10 -19.44 -8.46
N GLY A 217 -1.31 -20.01 -7.27
CA GLY A 217 -0.75 -21.30 -6.88
C GLY A 217 0.78 -21.29 -6.67
N ALA A 218 1.39 -20.13 -6.50
CA ALA A 218 2.80 -19.98 -6.19
C ALA A 218 3.04 -19.93 -4.67
N ALA A 219 4.14 -20.53 -4.23
CA ALA A 219 4.59 -20.44 -2.84
C ALA A 219 5.70 -19.38 -2.71
N PRO A 220 5.85 -18.74 -1.53
CA PRO A 220 7.07 -17.98 -1.22
C PRO A 220 8.31 -18.86 -1.34
N ASP A 221 9.36 -18.28 -1.90
CA ASP A 221 10.71 -18.87 -2.00
C ASP A 221 11.74 -17.75 -1.83
N PRO A 222 11.98 -17.30 -0.60
CA PRO A 222 12.87 -16.16 -0.34
C PRO A 222 14.34 -16.45 -0.63
N ASP A 223 14.70 -17.73 -0.77
CA ASP A 223 16.07 -18.17 -1.09
C ASP A 223 16.28 -18.32 -2.61
N ALA A 224 15.29 -18.07 -3.43
CA ALA A 224 15.41 -18.08 -4.88
C ALA A 224 16.46 -17.06 -5.35
N ALA A 225 17.18 -17.38 -6.43
CA ALA A 225 18.13 -16.44 -7.02
C ALA A 225 17.42 -15.15 -7.46
N PRO A 226 17.97 -13.95 -7.21
CA PRO A 226 17.35 -12.68 -7.54
C PRO A 226 17.47 -12.36 -9.04
N THR A 227 16.70 -13.09 -9.84
CA THR A 227 16.70 -12.99 -11.32
C THR A 227 15.48 -12.24 -11.87
N GLY A 228 14.57 -11.81 -10.99
CA GLY A 228 13.36 -11.10 -11.40
C GLY A 228 13.66 -9.75 -12.05
N GLY A 229 12.94 -9.45 -13.13
CA GLY A 229 13.00 -8.16 -13.81
C GLY A 229 12.07 -7.11 -13.18
N LEU A 230 12.40 -5.82 -13.39
CA LEU A 230 11.55 -4.70 -12.99
C LEU A 230 11.13 -3.90 -14.24
N THR A 231 9.83 -3.73 -14.41
CA THR A 231 9.23 -2.80 -15.37
C THR A 231 8.47 -1.74 -14.60
N VAL A 232 8.71 -0.48 -14.92
CA VAL A 232 8.03 0.68 -14.29
C VAL A 232 7.22 1.40 -15.34
N LEU A 233 5.97 1.72 -15.03
CA LEU A 233 5.04 2.45 -15.89
C LEU A 233 4.56 3.71 -15.18
N ASP A 234 4.79 4.87 -15.78
CA ASP A 234 4.16 6.13 -15.41
C ASP A 234 3.07 6.48 -16.42
N ALA A 235 1.83 6.54 -15.94
CA ALA A 235 0.65 6.80 -16.77
C ALA A 235 0.61 5.92 -18.04
N GLY A 236 1.00 4.65 -17.90
CA GLY A 236 1.01 3.64 -18.97
C GLY A 236 2.21 3.70 -19.93
N ARG A 237 3.20 4.53 -19.66
CA ARG A 237 4.45 4.60 -20.43
C ARG A 237 5.60 4.00 -19.64
N GLU A 238 6.47 3.23 -20.31
CA GLU A 238 7.70 2.76 -19.66
C GLU A 238 8.53 3.94 -19.13
N SER A 239 8.99 3.81 -17.92
CA SER A 239 9.73 4.82 -17.18
C SER A 239 10.73 4.17 -16.23
N GLU A 240 11.41 4.97 -15.45
CA GLU A 240 12.24 4.55 -14.32
C GLU A 240 11.52 4.85 -13.00
N LEU A 241 12.02 4.29 -11.90
CA LEU A 241 11.54 4.68 -10.57
C LEU A 241 11.82 6.17 -10.35
N GLU A 242 10.78 6.88 -9.90
CA GLU A 242 10.89 8.28 -9.52
C GLU A 242 12.00 8.48 -8.48
N PRO A 243 12.75 9.61 -8.51
CA PRO A 243 13.75 9.89 -7.49
C PRO A 243 13.21 9.83 -6.05
N SER A 244 11.94 10.24 -5.85
CA SER A 244 11.25 10.13 -4.56
C SER A 244 11.10 8.68 -4.08
N SER A 245 10.88 7.74 -4.99
CA SER A 245 10.81 6.29 -4.68
C SER A 245 12.12 5.78 -4.08
N LEU A 246 13.27 6.29 -4.56
CA LEU A 246 14.59 5.90 -4.11
C LEU A 246 14.98 6.47 -2.73
N SER A 247 14.18 7.38 -2.20
CA SER A 247 14.32 7.85 -0.82
C SER A 247 13.93 6.77 0.20
N TYR A 248 13.14 5.76 -0.22
CA TYR A 248 12.66 4.69 0.63
C TYR A 248 13.47 3.40 0.43
N PRO A 249 13.73 2.63 1.51
CA PRO A 249 14.40 1.32 1.41
C PRO A 249 13.70 0.36 0.45
N GLU A 250 12.36 0.38 0.41
CA GLU A 250 11.53 -0.44 -0.46
C GLU A 250 11.85 -0.18 -1.94
N GLY A 251 11.89 1.09 -2.35
CA GLY A 251 12.24 1.45 -3.73
C GLY A 251 13.68 1.06 -4.09
N ARG A 252 14.63 1.29 -3.19
CA ARG A 252 16.03 0.89 -3.42
C ARG A 252 16.21 -0.61 -3.56
N SER A 253 15.46 -1.40 -2.76
CA SER A 253 15.55 -2.87 -2.81
C SER A 253 15.14 -3.45 -4.16
N LEU A 254 14.28 -2.77 -4.89
CA LEU A 254 13.82 -3.21 -6.21
C LEU A 254 14.88 -3.03 -7.31
N LEU A 255 15.84 -2.10 -7.13
CA LEU A 255 16.93 -1.91 -8.09
C LEU A 255 18.01 -2.98 -7.99
N THR A 256 18.17 -3.62 -6.82
CA THR A 256 19.18 -4.67 -6.63
C THR A 256 18.81 -5.98 -7.31
N ALA A 257 17.57 -6.11 -7.75
CA ALA A 257 17.02 -7.27 -8.44
C ALA A 257 17.24 -7.26 -9.96
N SER A 258 17.53 -6.10 -10.57
CA SER A 258 17.73 -6.01 -12.02
C SER A 258 19.16 -6.40 -12.41
N PRO A 259 19.38 -7.50 -13.13
CA PRO A 259 20.65 -7.67 -13.83
C PRO A 259 20.78 -6.51 -14.83
N ALA A 260 21.94 -5.82 -14.81
CA ALA A 260 22.25 -4.81 -15.78
C ALA A 260 21.93 -5.35 -17.18
N ARG A 261 20.99 -4.71 -17.90
CA ARG A 261 20.76 -5.05 -19.31
C ARG A 261 22.05 -4.79 -20.06
N PRO A 262 22.54 -5.78 -20.87
CA PRO A 262 23.71 -5.60 -21.71
C PRO A 262 23.52 -4.51 -22.78
#